data_37db43816b206cc8d791d254d970deb2
#
_entry.id   37db43816b206cc8d791d254d970deb2
#
_cell.length_a   1.000
_cell.length_b   1.000
_cell.length_c   1.000
_cell.angle_alpha   90.00
_cell.angle_beta   90.00
_cell.angle_gamma   90.00
#
_symmetry.space_group_name_H-M   'P 1'
#
loop_
_entity.id
_entity.type
_entity.pdbx_description
1 polymer ?
#
loop_
_entity_poly.entity_id
_entity_poly.type
_entity_poly.pdbx_seq_one_letter_code
_entity_poly.pdbx_strand_id
1 'polypeptide(L)'
;MRVIMKPLRRTLVFFIFSVFLCGTVSARQIEWQSCMTSPYSDWFGTESSSPELLCGYLSVPLKYTDTGEDVSDENIPLVRLAMTKLPAKSKRKGSIIIISGGPGLPGINPYINFDWPVTNLRESWDIIGFDPRGVGQSFPAINCQQPNQERLVNVSEKQLILQKINACIHNTGAEVIRHIGSHEAVYDIERIRQALGDKQLTAVAYSYGTQIAALYAERFPSSIRSIVFDGVVDIDDLNDNFSWKLRQAHSYQETFDRFAAWCARTKSCPLSSDRNQAIHQFHQLLLKLH
;
A
#
# COMPACT_ATOMS: atom_id res chain seq x y z
N MET A 1 66.46 45.59 49.87
CA MET A 1 65.04 45.26 49.84
C MET A 1 64.80 44.37 48.62
N ARG A 2 64.75 43.02 48.82
CA ARG A 2 64.57 42.05 47.73
C ARG A 2 63.09 41.62 47.71
N VAL A 3 62.39 41.95 46.64
CA VAL A 3 61.03 41.54 46.40
C VAL A 3 61.03 40.13 45.72
N ILE A 4 60.52 39.12 46.43
CA ILE A 4 60.37 37.72 45.93
C ILE A 4 58.99 37.63 45.24
N MET A 5 58.98 37.54 43.94
CA MET A 5 57.75 37.20 43.19
C MET A 5 57.53 35.69 43.22
N LYS A 6 56.37 35.23 43.72
CA LYS A 6 55.90 33.84 43.64
C LYS A 6 55.30 33.58 42.28
N PRO A 7 55.56 32.40 41.71
CA PRO A 7 54.94 32.05 40.42
C PRO A 7 53.47 31.67 40.54
N LEU A 8 52.66 32.25 39.68
CA LEU A 8 51.24 31.99 39.56
C LEU A 8 51.03 30.63 38.84
N ARG A 9 50.52 29.62 39.59
CA ARG A 9 50.10 28.32 38.99
C ARG A 9 48.88 28.54 38.13
N ARG A 10 49.02 28.42 36.79
CA ARG A 10 47.91 28.33 35.85
C ARG A 10 47.28 26.91 35.95
N THR A 11 46.10 26.82 36.55
CA THR A 11 45.26 25.60 36.51
C THR A 11 44.59 25.52 35.16
N LEU A 12 45.02 24.56 34.35
CA LEU A 12 44.40 24.25 33.05
C LEU A 12 43.11 23.50 33.32
N VAL A 13 41.97 24.15 33.16
CA VAL A 13 40.66 23.49 33.22
C VAL A 13 40.39 22.89 31.84
N PHE A 14 40.50 21.57 31.76
CA PHE A 14 40.07 20.82 30.59
C PHE A 14 38.54 20.78 30.59
N PHE A 15 37.90 21.55 29.69
CA PHE A 15 36.49 21.32 29.33
C PHE A 15 36.41 20.09 28.45
N ILE A 16 35.93 18.96 29.03
CA ILE A 16 35.54 17.80 28.28
C ILE A 16 34.20 18.12 27.60
N PHE A 17 34.27 18.48 26.31
CA PHE A 17 33.10 18.55 25.45
C PHE A 17 32.60 17.13 25.23
N SER A 18 31.64 16.67 26.03
CA SER A 18 30.84 15.46 25.72
C SER A 18 30.06 15.73 24.44
N VAL A 19 30.61 15.29 23.32
CA VAL A 19 29.85 15.21 22.08
C VAL A 19 28.75 14.13 22.30
N PHE A 20 27.56 14.58 22.62
CA PHE A 20 26.38 13.74 22.51
C PHE A 20 26.26 13.37 21.02
N LEU A 21 26.75 12.17 20.67
CA LEU A 21 26.39 11.51 19.43
C LEU A 21 24.88 11.23 19.53
N CYS A 22 24.09 12.18 19.03
CA CYS A 22 22.69 11.94 18.73
C CYS A 22 22.71 10.85 17.66
N GLY A 23 22.47 9.61 18.08
CA GLY A 23 22.34 8.48 17.17
C GLY A 23 21.19 8.79 16.23
N THR A 24 21.53 9.21 15.01
CA THR A 24 20.57 9.27 13.93
C THR A 24 20.05 7.84 13.73
N VAL A 25 18.79 7.62 14.07
CA VAL A 25 18.08 6.40 13.65
C VAL A 25 18.21 6.38 12.12
N SER A 26 19.13 5.52 11.65
CA SER A 26 19.33 5.33 10.21
C SER A 26 18.02 4.85 9.64
N ALA A 27 17.38 5.65 8.80
CA ALA A 27 16.22 5.22 8.04
C ALA A 27 16.61 3.89 7.37
N ARG A 28 15.85 2.81 7.64
CA ARG A 28 16.14 1.49 7.10
C ARG A 28 16.18 1.61 5.59
N GLN A 29 17.35 1.40 5.02
CA GLN A 29 17.63 1.65 3.60
C GLN A 29 17.06 0.49 2.79
N ILE A 30 16.37 0.77 1.67
CA ILE A 30 15.88 -0.26 0.76
C ILE A 30 17.06 -0.70 -0.12
N GLU A 31 17.38 -1.99 -0.08
CA GLU A 31 18.37 -2.59 -0.98
C GLU A 31 17.68 -2.95 -2.29
N TRP A 32 17.91 -2.12 -3.32
CA TRP A 32 17.34 -2.30 -4.63
C TRP A 32 18.16 -3.27 -5.48
N GLN A 33 17.51 -4.30 -6.04
CA GLN A 33 18.12 -5.29 -6.95
C GLN A 33 17.22 -5.46 -8.18
N SER A 34 17.77 -6.02 -9.26
CA SER A 34 16.95 -6.34 -10.42
C SER A 34 15.83 -7.32 -10.07
N CYS A 35 14.60 -7.02 -10.48
CA CYS A 35 13.48 -7.96 -10.30
C CYS A 35 13.64 -9.25 -11.12
N MET A 36 14.54 -9.29 -12.09
CA MET A 36 14.81 -10.48 -12.91
C MET A 36 15.73 -11.50 -12.21
N THR A 37 16.28 -11.17 -11.06
CA THR A 37 17.20 -12.02 -10.30
C THR A 37 16.58 -12.54 -9.01
N SER A 38 17.03 -13.72 -8.55
CA SER A 38 16.65 -14.24 -7.22
C SER A 38 17.06 -13.23 -6.13
N PRO A 39 16.24 -13.02 -5.11
CA PRO A 39 14.99 -13.76 -4.76
C PRO A 39 13.71 -13.20 -5.38
N TYR A 40 13.76 -12.25 -6.30
CA TYR A 40 12.62 -11.49 -6.78
C TYR A 40 12.02 -12.00 -8.10
N SER A 41 12.70 -12.89 -8.82
CA SER A 41 12.28 -13.42 -10.12
C SER A 41 10.87 -14.03 -10.12
N ASP A 42 10.47 -14.59 -8.99
CA ASP A 42 9.19 -15.28 -8.86
C ASP A 42 8.01 -14.35 -8.51
N TRP A 43 8.28 -13.04 -8.27
CA TRP A 43 7.23 -12.10 -7.88
C TRP A 43 6.17 -11.87 -8.96
N PHE A 44 6.52 -12.04 -10.21
CA PHE A 44 5.66 -11.75 -11.36
C PHE A 44 5.20 -13.01 -12.11
N GLY A 45 5.51 -14.20 -11.59
CA GLY A 45 5.13 -15.48 -12.21
C GLY A 45 5.68 -15.62 -13.62
N THR A 46 4.81 -15.92 -14.59
CA THR A 46 5.17 -16.05 -16.02
C THR A 46 5.25 -14.70 -16.76
N GLU A 47 4.83 -13.61 -16.12
CA GLU A 47 4.88 -12.27 -16.70
C GLU A 47 6.32 -11.75 -16.61
N SER A 48 6.88 -11.35 -17.75
CA SER A 48 8.24 -10.81 -17.80
C SER A 48 8.27 -9.42 -17.18
N SER A 49 9.04 -9.25 -16.11
CA SER A 49 9.32 -7.91 -15.59
C SER A 49 10.20 -7.12 -16.55
N SER A 50 10.03 -5.80 -16.58
CA SER A 50 10.95 -4.93 -17.32
C SER A 50 12.38 -5.07 -16.77
N PRO A 51 13.43 -5.14 -17.62
CA PRO A 51 14.81 -5.21 -17.17
C PRO A 51 15.25 -4.00 -16.33
N GLU A 52 14.56 -2.88 -16.44
CA GLU A 52 14.80 -1.66 -15.65
C GLU A 52 14.12 -1.69 -14.27
N LEU A 53 13.22 -2.67 -14.03
CA LEU A 53 12.48 -2.75 -12.79
C LEU A 53 13.39 -3.25 -11.66
N LEU A 54 13.41 -2.50 -10.57
CA LEU A 54 14.11 -2.85 -9.34
C LEU A 54 13.11 -3.28 -8.28
N CYS A 55 13.48 -4.32 -7.54
CA CYS A 55 12.74 -4.88 -6.42
C CYS A 55 13.52 -4.73 -5.12
N GLY A 56 12.82 -4.68 -4.00
CA GLY A 56 13.42 -4.61 -2.68
C GLY A 56 12.39 -4.71 -1.59
N TYR A 57 12.86 -4.77 -0.35
CA TYR A 57 12.03 -4.73 0.83
C TYR A 57 12.34 -3.52 1.70
N LEU A 58 11.28 -2.92 2.24
CA LEU A 58 11.38 -1.98 3.35
C LEU A 58 10.89 -2.67 4.62
N SER A 59 11.73 -2.73 5.65
CA SER A 59 11.32 -3.23 6.96
C SER A 59 10.70 -2.09 7.76
N VAL A 60 9.49 -2.30 8.26
CA VAL A 60 8.72 -1.38 9.11
C VAL A 60 8.27 -2.09 10.37
N PRO A 61 7.98 -1.39 11.47
CA PRO A 61 7.45 -2.05 12.68
C PRO A 61 6.05 -2.60 12.42
N LEU A 62 5.72 -3.73 13.07
CA LEU A 62 4.37 -4.29 13.02
C LEU A 62 3.35 -3.29 13.57
N LYS A 63 3.71 -2.55 14.61
CA LYS A 63 2.84 -1.61 15.31
C LYS A 63 3.54 -0.24 15.47
N TYR A 64 2.80 0.81 15.28
CA TYR A 64 3.24 2.18 15.51
C TYR A 64 2.64 2.73 16.81
N THR A 65 3.27 3.73 17.39
CA THR A 65 2.66 4.55 18.45
C THR A 65 1.60 5.47 17.84
N ASP A 66 0.74 6.06 18.66
CA ASP A 66 -0.24 7.05 18.20
C ASP A 66 0.42 8.30 17.58
N THR A 67 1.67 8.58 17.91
CA THR A 67 2.48 9.65 17.30
C THR A 67 3.15 9.22 16.00
N GLY A 68 3.12 7.93 15.68
CA GLY A 68 3.78 7.35 14.49
C GLY A 68 5.28 7.14 14.68
N GLU A 69 5.78 7.29 15.89
CA GLU A 69 7.14 6.89 16.21
C GLU A 69 7.25 5.37 16.26
N ASP A 70 8.44 4.86 15.95
CA ASP A 70 8.71 3.46 16.20
C ASP A 70 8.61 3.23 17.72
N VAL A 71 7.85 2.22 18.12
CA VAL A 71 7.87 1.81 19.52
C VAL A 71 9.32 1.45 19.85
N SER A 72 9.89 2.06 20.88
CA SER A 72 11.31 1.94 21.25
C SER A 72 11.74 0.56 21.77
N ASP A 73 10.96 -0.47 21.48
CA ASP A 73 11.25 -1.86 21.88
C ASP A 73 11.98 -2.56 20.74
N GLU A 74 13.23 -2.94 20.95
CA GLU A 74 14.05 -3.68 19.99
C GLU A 74 13.47 -5.06 19.62
N ASN A 75 12.48 -5.55 20.36
CA ASN A 75 11.82 -6.85 20.17
C ASN A 75 10.53 -6.76 19.35
N ILE A 76 10.15 -5.57 18.83
CA ILE A 76 8.93 -5.46 18.02
C ILE A 76 9.07 -6.24 16.72
N PRO A 77 8.11 -7.13 16.41
CA PRO A 77 8.08 -7.82 15.13
C PRO A 77 8.08 -6.82 13.97
N LEU A 78 8.79 -7.15 12.91
CA LEU A 78 8.89 -6.34 11.71
C LEU A 78 7.97 -6.89 10.61
N VAL A 79 7.42 -5.98 9.84
CA VAL A 79 6.80 -6.23 8.55
C VAL A 79 7.81 -5.85 7.46
N ARG A 80 7.98 -6.68 6.45
CA ARG A 80 8.74 -6.36 5.25
C ARG A 80 7.75 -6.01 4.13
N LEU A 81 7.72 -4.76 3.73
CA LEU A 81 6.93 -4.31 2.60
C LEU A 81 7.69 -4.60 1.31
N ALA A 82 7.08 -5.40 0.43
CA ALA A 82 7.62 -5.63 -0.90
C ALA A 82 7.42 -4.38 -1.76
N MET A 83 8.47 -3.98 -2.44
CA MET A 83 8.50 -2.74 -3.21
C MET A 83 9.09 -2.94 -4.59
N THR A 84 8.58 -2.18 -5.55
CA THR A 84 9.17 -2.05 -6.87
C THR A 84 9.50 -0.60 -7.16
N LYS A 85 10.55 -0.40 -7.94
CA LYS A 85 10.96 0.91 -8.43
C LYS A 85 11.30 0.85 -9.91
N LEU A 86 10.61 1.67 -10.70
CA LEU A 86 10.98 1.96 -12.06
C LEU A 86 11.71 3.31 -12.07
N PRO A 87 13.04 3.33 -12.25
CA PRO A 87 13.84 4.55 -12.08
C PRO A 87 13.51 5.63 -13.09
N ALA A 88 13.71 6.88 -12.70
CA ALA A 88 13.71 8.03 -13.62
C ALA A 88 14.78 7.86 -14.70
N LYS A 89 14.47 8.28 -15.94
CA LYS A 89 15.38 8.18 -17.09
C LYS A 89 16.44 9.29 -17.12
N SER A 90 16.18 10.40 -16.43
CA SER A 90 17.09 11.53 -16.37
C SER A 90 17.22 12.07 -14.92
N LYS A 91 17.50 13.36 -14.72
CA LYS A 91 17.70 13.92 -13.38
C LYS A 91 16.45 13.73 -12.51
N ARG A 92 16.57 12.89 -11.49
CA ARG A 92 15.51 12.57 -10.53
C ARG A 92 15.03 13.82 -9.78
N LYS A 93 13.73 14.05 -9.74
CA LYS A 93 13.04 15.10 -8.95
C LYS A 93 12.41 14.55 -7.67
N GLY A 94 12.16 13.24 -7.62
CA GLY A 94 11.53 12.54 -6.52
C GLY A 94 10.84 11.26 -6.99
N SER A 95 9.95 10.70 -6.16
CA SER A 95 9.19 9.51 -6.49
C SER A 95 7.70 9.82 -6.61
N ILE A 96 7.01 9.04 -7.43
CA ILE A 96 5.55 8.93 -7.45
C ILE A 96 5.19 7.56 -6.88
N ILE A 97 4.51 7.56 -5.74
CA ILE A 97 4.10 6.33 -5.04
C ILE A 97 2.69 5.96 -5.52
N ILE A 98 2.54 4.72 -5.96
CA ILE A 98 1.24 4.16 -6.34
C ILE A 98 0.61 3.50 -5.12
N ILE A 99 -0.55 4.00 -4.68
CA ILE A 99 -1.31 3.48 -3.56
C ILE A 99 -2.47 2.68 -4.13
N SER A 100 -2.37 1.36 -4.05
CA SER A 100 -3.35 0.43 -4.61
C SER A 100 -4.67 0.44 -3.86
N GLY A 101 -5.70 -0.08 -4.52
CA GLY A 101 -7.05 -0.19 -3.97
C GLY A 101 -7.35 -1.53 -3.28
N GLY A 102 -8.58 -1.94 -3.37
CA GLY A 102 -9.13 -3.16 -2.76
C GLY A 102 -10.11 -2.85 -1.64
N PRO A 103 -9.78 -3.03 -0.36
CA PRO A 103 -8.46 -3.36 0.25
C PRO A 103 -7.91 -4.73 -0.15
N GLY A 104 -6.57 -4.88 -0.02
CA GLY A 104 -5.88 -6.15 -0.22
C GLY A 104 -5.39 -6.43 -1.64
N LEU A 105 -5.40 -5.44 -2.53
CA LEU A 105 -4.76 -5.59 -3.85
C LEU A 105 -3.26 -5.33 -3.76
N PRO A 106 -2.42 -6.16 -4.43
CA PRO A 106 -1.00 -5.92 -4.53
C PRO A 106 -0.70 -4.65 -5.33
N GLY A 107 0.34 -3.93 -4.93
CA GLY A 107 0.75 -2.68 -5.56
C GLY A 107 2.04 -2.80 -6.38
N ILE A 108 2.76 -3.93 -6.28
CA ILE A 108 3.95 -4.19 -7.11
C ILE A 108 3.60 -4.74 -8.50
N ASN A 109 2.31 -4.79 -8.85
CA ASN A 109 1.80 -5.39 -10.07
C ASN A 109 2.54 -4.87 -11.31
N PRO A 110 2.81 -5.73 -12.32
CA PRO A 110 3.45 -5.38 -13.59
C PRO A 110 2.75 -4.26 -14.38
N TYR A 111 1.54 -3.83 -14.01
CA TYR A 111 0.91 -2.62 -14.57
C TYR A 111 1.78 -1.36 -14.46
N ILE A 112 2.72 -1.32 -13.54
CA ILE A 112 3.76 -0.28 -13.47
C ILE A 112 4.67 -0.32 -14.71
N ASN A 113 4.76 -1.47 -15.39
CA ASN A 113 5.59 -1.70 -16.55
C ASN A 113 4.94 -1.33 -17.88
N PHE A 114 3.61 -1.07 -17.91
CA PHE A 114 2.94 -0.69 -19.14
C PHE A 114 3.20 0.77 -19.49
N ASP A 115 3.20 1.05 -20.80
CA ASP A 115 3.27 2.39 -21.40
C ASP A 115 2.04 3.28 -21.08
N TRP A 116 1.51 3.13 -19.89
CA TRP A 116 0.49 4.01 -19.38
C TRP A 116 1.07 5.43 -19.23
N PRO A 117 0.26 6.52 -19.10
CA PRO A 117 0.74 7.91 -19.15
C PRO A 117 1.91 8.29 -18.23
N VAL A 118 2.45 7.32 -17.48
CA VAL A 118 3.68 7.44 -16.70
C VAL A 118 4.96 7.60 -17.52
N THR A 119 4.96 7.30 -18.83
CA THR A 119 6.17 7.40 -19.69
C THR A 119 6.80 8.78 -19.63
N ASN A 120 6.01 9.85 -19.71
CA ASN A 120 6.51 11.21 -19.59
C ASN A 120 6.93 11.57 -18.16
N LEU A 121 6.30 10.97 -17.14
CA LEU A 121 6.64 11.17 -15.73
C LEU A 121 8.00 10.56 -15.40
N ARG A 122 8.33 9.39 -16.00
CA ARG A 122 9.63 8.74 -15.84
C ARG A 122 10.82 9.56 -16.34
N GLU A 123 10.62 10.58 -17.11
CA GLU A 123 11.74 11.47 -17.47
C GLU A 123 12.42 12.05 -16.22
N SER A 124 11.68 12.28 -15.12
CA SER A 124 12.22 12.91 -13.92
C SER A 124 11.75 12.30 -12.61
N TRP A 125 10.89 11.29 -12.63
CA TRP A 125 10.30 10.68 -11.42
C TRP A 125 10.53 9.18 -11.40
N ASP A 126 10.96 8.67 -10.24
CA ASP A 126 10.88 7.23 -9.97
C ASP A 126 9.40 6.86 -9.79
N ILE A 127 8.97 5.74 -10.37
CA ILE A 127 7.65 5.19 -10.11
C ILE A 127 7.80 4.05 -9.11
N ILE A 128 7.10 4.17 -7.99
CA ILE A 128 7.19 3.24 -6.85
C ILE A 128 5.88 2.50 -6.71
N GLY A 129 5.94 1.18 -6.78
CA GLY A 129 4.88 0.27 -6.35
C GLY A 129 5.24 -0.36 -5.02
N PHE A 130 4.25 -0.76 -4.25
CA PHE A 130 4.47 -1.57 -3.04
C PHE A 130 3.24 -2.42 -2.74
N ASP A 131 3.47 -3.59 -2.16
CA ASP A 131 2.41 -4.39 -1.59
C ASP A 131 2.15 -3.93 -0.15
N PRO A 132 0.90 -3.59 0.19
CA PRO A 132 0.56 -3.26 1.58
C PRO A 132 0.90 -4.41 2.54
N ARG A 133 1.04 -4.10 3.82
CA ARG A 133 1.24 -5.11 4.87
C ARG A 133 0.17 -6.21 4.79
N GLY A 134 0.58 -7.46 4.89
CA GLY A 134 -0.28 -8.62 4.78
C GLY A 134 -0.68 -9.01 3.36
N VAL A 135 -0.25 -8.30 2.34
CA VAL A 135 -0.67 -8.48 0.94
C VAL A 135 0.51 -8.91 0.07
N GLY A 136 0.24 -9.73 -0.93
CA GLY A 136 1.16 -10.09 -2.01
C GLY A 136 2.49 -10.65 -1.50
N GLN A 137 3.58 -10.01 -1.89
CA GLN A 137 4.94 -10.37 -1.53
C GLN A 137 5.42 -9.73 -0.21
N SER A 138 4.59 -8.91 0.45
CA SER A 138 4.88 -8.40 1.78
C SER A 138 4.79 -9.50 2.83
N PHE A 139 5.67 -9.44 3.84
CA PHE A 139 5.76 -10.48 4.87
C PHE A 139 5.63 -9.89 6.28
N PRO A 140 4.86 -10.54 7.18
CA PRO A 140 4.04 -11.73 6.97
C PRO A 140 2.84 -11.46 6.08
N ALA A 141 2.48 -12.43 5.21
CA ALA A 141 1.28 -12.37 4.39
C ALA A 141 0.07 -12.94 5.13
N ILE A 142 -1.13 -12.43 4.84
CA ILE A 142 -2.37 -12.99 5.36
C ILE A 142 -2.59 -14.36 4.72
N ASN A 143 -2.74 -15.39 5.54
CA ASN A 143 -3.08 -16.74 5.12
C ASN A 143 -4.41 -17.19 5.74
N CYS A 144 -5.44 -17.29 4.91
CA CYS A 144 -6.78 -17.72 5.33
C CYS A 144 -7.15 -19.10 4.73
N GLN A 145 -6.17 -19.87 4.27
CA GLN A 145 -6.41 -21.18 3.69
C GLN A 145 -6.91 -22.15 4.76
N GLN A 146 -7.95 -22.88 4.43
CA GLN A 146 -8.45 -23.97 5.26
C GLN A 146 -7.78 -25.28 4.84
N PRO A 147 -7.32 -26.12 5.79
CA PRO A 147 -6.56 -27.34 5.47
C PRO A 147 -7.33 -28.39 4.67
N ASN A 148 -8.66 -28.37 4.65
CA ASN A 148 -9.49 -29.27 3.87
C ASN A 148 -10.72 -28.51 3.36
N GLN A 149 -10.73 -28.16 2.07
CA GLN A 149 -11.96 -27.80 1.36
C GLN A 149 -12.75 -29.07 0.95
N GLU A 150 -13.04 -29.96 1.90
CA GLU A 150 -14.16 -30.88 1.67
C GLU A 150 -15.39 -30.00 1.50
N ARG A 151 -16.16 -30.21 0.41
CA ARG A 151 -17.43 -29.53 0.18
C ARG A 151 -18.25 -29.67 1.46
N LEU A 152 -18.30 -28.59 2.23
CA LEU A 152 -19.10 -28.52 3.43
C LEU A 152 -20.59 -28.49 3.00
N VAL A 153 -21.17 -29.68 2.81
CA VAL A 153 -22.58 -29.85 2.53
C VAL A 153 -23.32 -29.48 3.82
N ASN A 154 -24.25 -28.54 3.74
CA ASN A 154 -25.12 -28.09 4.85
C ASN A 154 -24.48 -27.17 5.92
N VAL A 155 -23.50 -26.35 5.57
CA VAL A 155 -22.96 -25.32 6.46
C VAL A 155 -23.60 -23.97 6.15
N SER A 156 -24.07 -23.25 7.16
CA SER A 156 -24.61 -21.90 6.97
C SER A 156 -23.54 -20.91 6.54
N GLU A 157 -23.91 -19.87 5.79
CA GLU A 157 -23.00 -18.79 5.37
C GLU A 157 -22.25 -18.18 6.56
N LYS A 158 -22.93 -17.95 7.69
CA LYS A 158 -22.32 -17.46 8.94
C LYS A 158 -21.20 -18.40 9.43
N GLN A 159 -21.41 -19.69 9.40
CA GLN A 159 -20.39 -20.67 9.81
C GLN A 159 -19.19 -20.67 8.87
N LEU A 160 -19.41 -20.56 7.55
CA LEU A 160 -18.33 -20.45 6.56
C LEU A 160 -17.46 -19.19 6.80
N ILE A 161 -18.11 -18.05 7.07
CA ILE A 161 -17.40 -16.79 7.39
C ILE A 161 -16.57 -16.96 8.67
N LEU A 162 -17.14 -17.51 9.74
CA LEU A 162 -16.43 -17.73 11.00
C LEU A 162 -15.24 -18.69 10.83
N GLN A 163 -15.41 -19.78 10.08
CA GLN A 163 -14.31 -20.69 9.77
C GLN A 163 -13.17 -20.00 9.01
N LYS A 164 -13.51 -19.17 8.03
CA LYS A 164 -12.51 -18.40 7.28
C LYS A 164 -11.77 -17.40 8.17
N ILE A 165 -12.48 -16.67 9.03
CA ILE A 165 -11.87 -15.73 9.99
C ILE A 165 -10.94 -16.50 10.94
N ASN A 166 -11.37 -17.63 11.49
CA ASN A 166 -10.54 -18.44 12.39
C ASN A 166 -9.29 -18.98 11.68
N ALA A 167 -9.40 -19.41 10.42
CA ALA A 167 -8.25 -19.81 9.61
C ALA A 167 -7.26 -18.66 9.41
N CYS A 168 -7.75 -17.46 9.09
CA CYS A 168 -6.88 -16.25 9.00
C CYS A 168 -6.14 -16.00 10.30
N ILE A 169 -6.83 -16.01 11.44
CA ILE A 169 -6.23 -15.76 12.77
C ILE A 169 -5.22 -16.86 13.13
N HIS A 170 -5.57 -18.11 12.89
CA HIS A 170 -4.72 -19.26 13.22
C HIS A 170 -3.43 -19.28 12.38
N ASN A 171 -3.56 -19.07 11.05
CA ASN A 171 -2.45 -19.25 10.12
C ASN A 171 -1.54 -18.01 10.03
N THR A 172 -2.09 -16.81 10.26
CA THR A 172 -1.33 -15.54 10.18
C THR A 172 -0.86 -15.08 11.56
N GLY A 173 -1.61 -15.40 12.61
CA GLY A 173 -1.38 -14.90 13.96
C GLY A 173 -2.25 -13.69 14.30
N ALA A 174 -2.90 -13.75 15.47
CA ALA A 174 -3.84 -12.72 15.92
C ALA A 174 -3.20 -11.32 16.02
N GLU A 175 -1.94 -11.26 16.45
CA GLU A 175 -1.22 -9.99 16.58
C GLU A 175 -0.96 -9.33 15.23
N VAL A 176 -0.56 -10.09 14.21
CA VAL A 176 -0.39 -9.60 12.85
C VAL A 176 -1.70 -9.07 12.29
N ILE A 177 -2.80 -9.85 12.44
CA ILE A 177 -4.14 -9.46 11.93
C ILE A 177 -4.63 -8.14 12.54
N ARG A 178 -4.33 -7.87 13.82
CA ARG A 178 -4.73 -6.60 14.47
C ARG A 178 -4.02 -5.38 13.89
N HIS A 179 -2.88 -5.55 13.26
CA HIS A 179 -2.03 -4.48 12.74
C HIS A 179 -1.92 -4.46 11.21
N ILE A 180 -2.98 -4.92 10.51
CA ILE A 180 -3.10 -4.86 9.04
C ILE A 180 -4.17 -3.82 8.63
N GLY A 181 -4.31 -2.75 9.39
CA GLY A 181 -5.34 -1.76 9.16
C GLY A 181 -4.89 -0.52 8.39
N SER A 182 -5.87 0.36 8.12
CA SER A 182 -5.62 1.66 7.49
C SER A 182 -4.68 2.53 8.32
N HIS A 183 -4.76 2.41 9.65
CA HIS A 183 -3.92 3.16 10.58
C HIS A 183 -2.43 2.90 10.31
N GLU A 184 -2.02 1.64 10.33
CA GLU A 184 -0.62 1.27 10.09
C GLU A 184 -0.20 1.55 8.63
N ALA A 185 -1.12 1.38 7.67
CA ALA A 185 -0.83 1.65 6.26
C ALA A 185 -0.45 3.13 6.01
N VAL A 186 -1.07 4.07 6.73
CA VAL A 186 -0.73 5.50 6.67
C VAL A 186 0.72 5.74 7.10
N TYR A 187 1.14 5.13 8.20
CA TYR A 187 2.53 5.25 8.68
C TYR A 187 3.52 4.51 7.79
N ASP A 188 3.12 3.38 7.19
CA ASP A 188 3.95 2.68 6.21
C ASP A 188 4.28 3.59 5.02
N ILE A 189 3.31 4.34 4.49
CA ILE A 189 3.54 5.29 3.40
C ILE A 189 4.53 6.39 3.83
N GLU A 190 4.44 6.87 5.06
CA GLU A 190 5.40 7.85 5.59
C GLU A 190 6.81 7.24 5.67
N ARG A 191 6.95 5.97 6.11
CA ARG A 191 8.25 5.26 6.11
C ARG A 191 8.80 5.04 4.71
N ILE A 192 7.93 4.70 3.76
CA ILE A 192 8.32 4.59 2.34
C ILE A 192 8.86 5.93 1.83
N ARG A 193 8.13 7.05 2.03
CA ARG A 193 8.56 8.38 1.62
C ARG A 193 9.94 8.72 2.21
N GLN A 194 10.12 8.49 3.51
CA GLN A 194 11.38 8.75 4.22
C GLN A 194 12.54 7.88 3.68
N ALA A 195 12.31 6.59 3.47
CA ALA A 195 13.30 5.65 2.95
C ALA A 195 13.72 5.96 1.50
N LEU A 196 12.83 6.58 0.71
CA LEU A 196 13.12 7.07 -0.63
C LEU A 196 13.88 8.41 -0.63
N GLY A 197 14.03 9.07 0.53
CA GLY A 197 14.69 10.36 0.68
C GLY A 197 13.88 11.55 0.15
N ASP A 198 12.58 11.37 -0.05
CA ASP A 198 11.71 12.41 -0.58
C ASP A 198 11.20 13.32 0.55
N LYS A 199 11.35 14.64 0.39
CA LYS A 199 10.89 15.62 1.40
C LYS A 199 9.38 15.63 1.54
N GLN A 200 8.65 15.42 0.44
CA GLN A 200 7.20 15.45 0.38
C GLN A 200 6.68 14.33 -0.52
N LEU A 201 5.53 13.77 -0.14
CA LEU A 201 4.82 12.73 -0.87
C LEU A 201 4.28 13.25 -2.20
N THR A 202 4.54 12.52 -3.25
CA THR A 202 3.78 12.57 -4.50
C THR A 202 3.19 11.19 -4.73
N ALA A 203 1.88 11.10 -4.87
CA ALA A 203 1.20 9.83 -5.00
C ALA A 203 0.06 9.86 -6.01
N VAL A 204 -0.27 8.67 -6.50
CA VAL A 204 -1.53 8.37 -7.19
C VAL A 204 -2.21 7.28 -6.39
N ALA A 205 -3.42 7.53 -5.96
CA ALA A 205 -4.19 6.64 -5.09
C ALA A 205 -5.44 6.17 -5.82
N TYR A 206 -5.70 4.87 -5.79
CA TYR A 206 -6.81 4.24 -6.48
C TYR A 206 -7.83 3.64 -5.51
N SER A 207 -9.13 3.90 -5.74
CA SER A 207 -10.23 3.24 -5.00
C SER A 207 -10.02 3.32 -3.47
N TYR A 208 -9.95 2.19 -2.75
CA TYR A 208 -9.61 2.15 -1.31
C TYR A 208 -8.29 2.88 -0.98
N GLY A 209 -7.32 2.89 -1.88
CA GLY A 209 -6.08 3.66 -1.71
C GLY A 209 -6.32 5.16 -1.51
N THR A 210 -7.44 5.70 -2.03
CA THR A 210 -7.81 7.10 -1.83
C THR A 210 -8.18 7.39 -0.37
N GLN A 211 -8.81 6.43 0.32
CA GLN A 211 -9.05 6.52 1.77
C GLN A 211 -7.72 6.60 2.54
N ILE A 212 -6.76 5.72 2.22
CA ILE A 212 -5.45 5.75 2.87
C ILE A 212 -4.73 7.08 2.61
N ALA A 213 -4.79 7.57 1.36
CA ALA A 213 -4.18 8.84 0.98
C ALA A 213 -4.83 10.04 1.68
N ALA A 214 -6.15 10.02 1.88
CA ALA A 214 -6.86 11.06 2.63
C ALA A 214 -6.47 11.06 4.13
N LEU A 215 -6.44 9.89 4.76
CA LEU A 215 -5.96 9.73 6.14
C LEU A 215 -4.48 10.15 6.30
N TYR A 216 -3.65 9.84 5.30
CA TYR A 216 -2.26 10.33 5.26
C TYR A 216 -2.22 11.86 5.18
N ALA A 217 -3.07 12.47 4.36
CA ALA A 217 -3.12 13.92 4.20
C ALA A 217 -3.55 14.63 5.51
N GLU A 218 -4.47 14.04 6.24
CA GLU A 218 -4.89 14.51 7.56
C GLU A 218 -3.74 14.40 8.58
N ARG A 219 -3.04 13.26 8.59
CA ARG A 219 -1.99 12.97 9.57
C ARG A 219 -0.69 13.71 9.30
N PHE A 220 -0.29 13.87 8.03
CA PHE A 220 1.00 14.44 7.60
C PHE A 220 0.82 15.59 6.59
N PRO A 221 0.05 16.65 6.90
CA PRO A 221 -0.30 17.69 5.92
C PRO A 221 0.93 18.44 5.37
N SER A 222 1.98 18.60 6.16
CA SER A 222 3.24 19.25 5.73
C SER A 222 4.12 18.38 4.82
N SER A 223 3.86 17.08 4.82
CA SER A 223 4.65 16.09 4.05
C SER A 223 4.05 15.82 2.66
N ILE A 224 3.10 16.60 2.19
CA ILE A 224 2.45 16.39 0.89
C ILE A 224 2.94 17.42 -0.12
N ARG A 225 3.34 16.94 -1.29
CA ARG A 225 3.53 17.76 -2.49
C ARG A 225 2.29 17.74 -3.39
N SER A 226 1.82 16.55 -3.74
CA SER A 226 0.59 16.37 -4.52
C SER A 226 0.10 14.93 -4.45
N ILE A 227 -1.22 14.74 -4.45
CA ILE A 227 -1.86 13.44 -4.53
C ILE A 227 -2.96 13.51 -5.58
N VAL A 228 -2.99 12.50 -6.46
CA VAL A 228 -4.12 12.27 -7.38
C VAL A 228 -4.99 11.19 -6.77
N PHE A 229 -6.28 11.45 -6.70
CA PHE A 229 -7.30 10.52 -6.21
C PHE A 229 -8.12 10.01 -7.39
N ASP A 230 -8.07 8.72 -7.66
CA ASP A 230 -8.80 8.06 -8.74
C ASP A 230 -9.80 7.04 -8.17
N GLY A 231 -11.10 7.23 -8.47
CA GLY A 231 -12.17 6.42 -7.88
C GLY A 231 -12.31 6.65 -6.38
N VAL A 232 -12.52 7.90 -6.00
CA VAL A 232 -12.51 8.36 -4.59
C VAL A 232 -13.54 7.63 -3.73
N VAL A 233 -13.10 7.12 -2.60
CA VAL A 233 -13.94 6.57 -1.54
C VAL A 233 -14.33 7.71 -0.61
N ASP A 234 -15.63 7.83 -0.34
CA ASP A 234 -16.15 8.78 0.63
C ASP A 234 -15.78 8.30 2.05
N ILE A 235 -14.97 9.08 2.75
CA ILE A 235 -14.51 8.72 4.10
C ILE A 235 -15.58 8.93 5.16
N ASP A 236 -16.56 9.77 4.92
CA ASP A 236 -17.69 9.98 5.85
C ASP A 236 -18.62 8.77 5.88
N ASP A 237 -18.64 7.98 4.81
CA ASP A 237 -19.43 6.75 4.69
C ASP A 237 -18.88 5.55 5.44
N LEU A 238 -17.66 5.63 5.98
CA LEU A 238 -16.99 4.48 6.61
C LEU A 238 -17.69 3.97 7.87
N ASN A 239 -18.53 4.79 8.48
CA ASN A 239 -19.32 4.43 9.67
C ASN A 239 -20.63 3.72 9.34
N ASP A 240 -21.08 3.74 8.08
CA ASP A 240 -22.30 3.07 7.61
C ASP A 240 -22.03 2.20 6.37
N ASN A 241 -21.49 1.02 6.61
CA ASN A 241 -21.20 0.04 5.56
C ASN A 241 -22.44 -0.36 4.73
N PHE A 242 -23.64 -0.30 5.28
CA PHE A 242 -24.86 -0.69 4.57
C PHE A 242 -25.24 0.36 3.53
N SER A 243 -25.32 1.62 3.93
CA SER A 243 -25.65 2.72 3.02
C SER A 243 -24.62 2.89 1.92
N TRP A 244 -23.33 2.73 2.24
CA TRP A 244 -22.27 2.75 1.24
C TRP A 244 -22.45 1.63 0.18
N LYS A 245 -22.67 0.38 0.61
CA LYS A 245 -22.91 -0.75 -0.30
C LYS A 245 -24.14 -0.55 -1.15
N LEU A 246 -25.22 0.01 -0.58
CA LEU A 246 -26.46 0.29 -1.30
C LEU A 246 -26.23 1.36 -2.39
N ARG A 247 -25.51 2.45 -2.08
CA ARG A 247 -25.14 3.47 -3.09
C ARG A 247 -24.26 2.88 -4.19
N GLN A 248 -23.29 2.05 -3.84
CA GLN A 248 -22.44 1.37 -4.81
C GLN A 248 -23.26 0.44 -5.72
N ALA A 249 -24.16 -0.36 -5.16
CA ALA A 249 -25.06 -1.23 -5.93
C ALA A 249 -25.96 -0.40 -6.89
N HIS A 250 -26.49 0.74 -6.44
CA HIS A 250 -27.26 1.65 -7.28
C HIS A 250 -26.43 2.20 -8.45
N SER A 251 -25.20 2.64 -8.19
CA SER A 251 -24.28 3.13 -9.23
C SER A 251 -23.92 2.05 -10.27
N TYR A 252 -23.72 0.80 -9.82
CA TYR A 252 -23.55 -0.32 -10.74
C TYR A 252 -24.79 -0.59 -11.59
N GLN A 253 -25.99 -0.50 -11.00
CA GLN A 253 -27.23 -0.67 -11.74
C GLN A 253 -27.40 0.42 -12.80
N GLU A 254 -27.15 1.69 -12.46
CA GLU A 254 -27.18 2.80 -13.42
C GLU A 254 -26.17 2.61 -14.56
N THR A 255 -24.97 2.14 -14.23
CA THR A 255 -23.93 1.88 -15.24
C THR A 255 -24.35 0.74 -16.17
N PHE A 256 -24.95 -0.32 -15.61
CA PHE A 256 -25.52 -1.41 -16.41
C PHE A 256 -26.66 -0.94 -17.31
N ASP A 257 -27.53 -0.08 -16.81
CA ASP A 257 -28.61 0.51 -17.61
C ASP A 257 -28.10 1.32 -18.79
N ARG A 258 -27.02 2.09 -18.60
CA ARG A 258 -26.33 2.81 -19.69
C ARG A 258 -25.70 1.85 -20.68
N PHE A 259 -25.06 0.79 -20.18
CA PHE A 259 -24.50 -0.27 -21.03
C PHE A 259 -25.61 -0.94 -21.87
N ALA A 260 -26.74 -1.34 -21.28
CA ALA A 260 -27.86 -1.94 -21.98
C ALA A 260 -28.42 -1.00 -23.09
N ALA A 261 -28.51 0.30 -22.80
CA ALA A 261 -28.94 1.31 -23.78
C ALA A 261 -27.92 1.49 -24.93
N TRP A 262 -26.62 1.41 -24.64
CA TRP A 262 -25.58 1.42 -25.66
C TRP A 262 -25.60 0.14 -26.51
N CYS A 263 -25.73 -1.02 -25.86
CA CYS A 263 -25.81 -2.33 -26.49
C CYS A 263 -26.98 -2.41 -27.48
N ALA A 264 -28.15 -1.93 -27.10
CA ALA A 264 -29.33 -1.88 -27.95
C ALA A 264 -29.13 -1.11 -29.29
N ARG A 265 -28.14 -0.20 -29.32
CA ARG A 265 -27.81 0.56 -30.54
C ARG A 265 -26.62 -0.02 -31.32
N THR A 266 -25.99 -1.06 -30.83
CA THR A 266 -24.77 -1.64 -31.40
C THR A 266 -25.06 -2.96 -32.06
N LYS A 267 -24.85 -3.04 -33.40
CA LYS A 267 -25.18 -4.23 -34.21
C LYS A 267 -24.49 -5.54 -33.75
N SER A 268 -23.33 -5.43 -33.11
CA SER A 268 -22.55 -6.58 -32.61
C SER A 268 -22.90 -6.99 -31.20
N CYS A 269 -23.80 -6.30 -30.53
CA CYS A 269 -24.21 -6.67 -29.18
C CYS A 269 -25.07 -7.92 -29.19
N PRO A 270 -24.77 -8.95 -28.35
CA PRO A 270 -25.53 -10.20 -28.30
C PRO A 270 -26.88 -10.08 -27.57
N LEU A 271 -27.12 -8.95 -26.88
CA LEU A 271 -28.38 -8.70 -26.18
C LEU A 271 -29.41 -8.03 -27.11
N SER A 272 -30.68 -8.09 -26.71
CA SER A 272 -31.79 -7.48 -27.47
C SER A 272 -31.55 -5.99 -27.75
N SER A 273 -32.06 -5.50 -28.87
CA SER A 273 -32.14 -4.06 -29.17
C SER A 273 -33.14 -3.29 -28.31
N ASP A 274 -34.04 -3.99 -27.62
CA ASP A 274 -34.89 -3.42 -26.58
C ASP A 274 -34.18 -3.44 -25.23
N ARG A 275 -34.09 -2.31 -24.56
CA ARG A 275 -33.36 -2.15 -23.28
C ARG A 275 -33.88 -3.10 -22.19
N ASN A 276 -35.20 -3.19 -22.02
CA ASN A 276 -35.79 -4.01 -20.97
C ASN A 276 -35.60 -5.50 -21.23
N GLN A 277 -35.70 -5.92 -22.50
CA GLN A 277 -35.38 -7.28 -22.89
C GLN A 277 -33.89 -7.60 -22.72
N ALA A 278 -32.99 -6.65 -23.02
CA ALA A 278 -31.56 -6.83 -22.80
C ALA A 278 -31.22 -7.05 -21.33
N ILE A 279 -31.82 -6.26 -20.43
CA ILE A 279 -31.69 -6.43 -18.97
C ILE A 279 -32.20 -7.81 -18.55
N HIS A 280 -33.38 -8.20 -19.02
CA HIS A 280 -33.95 -9.52 -18.68
C HIS A 280 -33.07 -10.66 -19.18
N GLN A 281 -32.59 -10.61 -20.43
CA GLN A 281 -31.67 -11.60 -21.00
C GLN A 281 -30.38 -11.71 -20.18
N PHE A 282 -29.81 -10.60 -19.76
CA PHE A 282 -28.62 -10.59 -18.93
C PHE A 282 -28.86 -11.25 -17.58
N HIS A 283 -29.97 -10.94 -16.90
CA HIS A 283 -30.33 -11.61 -15.65
C HIS A 283 -30.51 -13.13 -15.83
N GLN A 284 -31.12 -13.56 -16.94
CA GLN A 284 -31.24 -14.98 -17.26
C GLN A 284 -29.90 -15.67 -17.50
N LEU A 285 -28.91 -14.94 -18.07
CA LEU A 285 -27.55 -15.48 -18.21
C LEU A 285 -26.87 -15.63 -16.85
N LEU A 286 -27.01 -14.68 -15.95
CA LEU A 286 -26.46 -14.77 -14.59
C LEU A 286 -27.03 -15.95 -13.82
N LEU A 287 -28.35 -16.21 -13.91
CA LEU A 287 -29.01 -17.37 -13.27
C LEU A 287 -28.55 -18.72 -13.79
N LYS A 288 -27.96 -18.77 -15.00
CA LYS A 288 -27.42 -20.02 -15.58
C LYS A 288 -25.96 -20.28 -15.15
N LEU A 289 -25.28 -19.27 -14.57
CA LEU A 289 -23.90 -19.39 -14.13
C LEU A 289 -23.79 -19.76 -12.66
N HIS A 290 -24.88 -19.74 -11.94
CA HIS A 290 -25.04 -20.22 -10.55
C HIS A 290 -25.70 -21.59 -10.50
#